data_9567b4bd622d7a7d41449a1bb707f9a7
#
_entry.id   9567b4bd622d7a7d41449a1bb707f9a7
#
_cell.length_a   1.000
_cell.length_b   1.000
_cell.length_c   1.000
_cell.angle_alpha   90.00
_cell.angle_beta   90.00
_cell.angle_gamma   90.00
#
_symmetry.space_group_name_H-M   'P 1'
#
loop_
_entity.id
_entity.type
_entity.pdbx_description
1 polymer ?
#
loop_
_entity_poly.entity_id
_entity_poly.type
_entity_poly.pdbx_seq_one_letter_code
_entity_poly.pdbx_strand_id
1 'polypeptide(L)'
;MTTPICDFVRRYAQSGTARLHMPGHKGTGPLGCEALDITEISGADDLAAPEGIIEESEANASALFGSRRTLYSAGGSSQCVKAMVHLALLHRPAGTEPVILAGRNAHKAFLHACAL
;
A
#
# COMPACT_ATOMS: atom_id res chain seq x y z
N MET A 1 -0.97 -4.67 -19.89
CA MET A 1 -1.00 -4.72 -18.42
C MET A 1 -2.23 -3.95 -17.98
N THR A 2 -3.07 -4.56 -17.16
CA THR A 2 -4.28 -3.92 -16.60
C THR A 2 -3.92 -3.02 -15.42
N THR A 3 -4.81 -2.07 -15.08
CA THR A 3 -4.67 -1.20 -13.91
C THR A 3 -5.89 -1.37 -12.99
N PRO A 4 -6.02 -2.54 -12.33
CA PRO A 4 -7.28 -2.97 -11.71
C PRO A 4 -7.89 -1.95 -10.75
N ILE A 5 -7.09 -1.36 -9.87
CA ILE A 5 -7.53 -0.33 -8.92
C ILE A 5 -8.03 0.91 -9.67
N CYS A 6 -7.22 1.45 -10.59
CA CYS A 6 -7.59 2.65 -11.35
C CYS A 6 -8.83 2.41 -12.21
N ASP A 7 -8.92 1.24 -12.84
CA ASP A 7 -10.04 0.87 -13.70
C ASP A 7 -11.33 0.73 -12.88
N PHE A 8 -11.25 0.12 -11.68
CA PHE A 8 -12.38 0.03 -10.77
C PHE A 8 -12.86 1.42 -10.31
N VAL A 9 -11.95 2.24 -9.80
CA VAL A 9 -12.29 3.57 -9.27
C VAL A 9 -12.91 4.46 -10.34
N ARG A 10 -12.39 4.45 -11.56
CA ARG A 10 -12.96 5.20 -12.69
C ARG A 10 -14.36 4.71 -13.07
N ARG A 11 -14.57 3.40 -13.16
CA ARG A 11 -15.89 2.83 -13.44
C ARG A 11 -16.89 3.19 -12.33
N TYR A 12 -16.45 3.09 -11.06
CA TYR A 12 -17.29 3.46 -9.93
C TYR A 12 -17.67 4.95 -9.95
N ALA A 13 -16.72 5.83 -10.25
CA ALA A 13 -16.96 7.27 -10.37
C ALA A 13 -18.01 7.61 -11.45
N GLN A 14 -18.09 6.80 -12.51
CA GLN A 14 -19.01 6.98 -13.64
C GLN A 14 -20.33 6.20 -13.50
N SER A 15 -20.46 5.33 -12.51
CA SER A 15 -21.61 4.43 -12.39
C SER A 15 -22.92 5.09 -11.99
N GLY A 16 -22.90 6.32 -11.47
CA GLY A 16 -24.09 6.97 -10.91
C GLY A 16 -24.58 6.34 -9.60
N THR A 17 -23.82 5.43 -9.00
CA THR A 17 -24.18 4.76 -7.76
C THR A 17 -24.27 5.76 -6.61
N ALA A 18 -25.35 5.72 -5.82
CA ALA A 18 -25.51 6.54 -4.64
C ALA A 18 -24.43 6.20 -3.59
N ARG A 19 -23.64 7.20 -3.19
CA ARG A 19 -22.51 7.04 -2.27
C ARG A 19 -22.96 7.19 -0.82
N LEU A 20 -23.50 6.14 -0.23
CA LEU A 20 -23.90 6.13 1.18
C LEU A 20 -22.77 5.79 2.15
N HIS A 21 -21.59 5.42 1.59
CA HIS A 21 -20.36 5.12 2.32
C HIS A 21 -19.52 6.37 2.63
N MET A 22 -18.49 6.22 3.46
CA MET A 22 -17.45 7.23 3.63
C MET A 22 -16.57 7.31 2.35
N PRO A 23 -15.94 8.44 2.06
CA PRO A 23 -15.93 9.70 2.82
C PRO A 23 -17.19 10.55 2.67
N GLY A 24 -17.34 11.52 3.59
CA GLY A 24 -18.54 12.34 3.74
C GLY A 24 -18.86 13.27 2.57
N HIS A 25 -17.88 13.62 1.72
CA HIS A 25 -18.09 14.48 0.55
C HIS A 25 -18.91 13.81 -0.59
N LYS A 26 -19.19 12.52 -0.50
CA LYS A 26 -20.04 11.76 -1.43
C LYS A 26 -19.65 11.87 -2.91
N GLY A 27 -18.37 12.09 -3.19
CA GLY A 27 -17.83 12.19 -4.54
C GLY A 27 -17.92 13.59 -5.15
N THR A 28 -18.27 14.61 -4.36
CA THR A 28 -18.33 16.00 -4.81
C THR A 28 -17.56 16.90 -3.85
N GLY A 29 -16.86 17.91 -4.39
CA GLY A 29 -16.07 18.84 -3.60
C GLY A 29 -15.21 19.78 -4.46
N PRO A 30 -14.42 20.65 -3.81
CA PRO A 30 -13.67 21.70 -4.51
C PRO A 30 -12.39 21.22 -5.20
N LEU A 31 -11.90 20.02 -4.89
CA LEU A 31 -10.61 19.51 -5.40
C LEU A 31 -10.74 18.86 -6.78
N GLY A 32 -11.94 18.45 -7.18
CA GLY A 32 -12.21 17.81 -8.47
C GLY A 32 -11.78 16.32 -8.55
N CYS A 33 -11.23 15.75 -7.49
CA CYS A 33 -10.84 14.34 -7.40
C CYS A 33 -11.70 13.51 -6.44
N GLU A 34 -12.67 14.11 -5.77
CA GLU A 34 -13.52 13.48 -4.76
C GLU A 34 -14.32 12.29 -5.32
N ALA A 35 -14.61 12.32 -6.61
CA ALA A 35 -15.27 11.21 -7.29
C ALA A 35 -14.41 9.93 -7.31
N LEU A 36 -13.10 10.06 -7.16
CA LEU A 36 -12.14 8.95 -7.14
C LEU A 36 -11.80 8.48 -5.73
N ASP A 37 -12.26 9.21 -4.70
CA ASP A 37 -12.03 8.87 -3.30
C ASP A 37 -13.14 7.93 -2.80
N ILE A 38 -12.74 6.72 -2.44
CA ILE A 38 -13.62 5.62 -2.02
C ILE A 38 -13.03 4.93 -0.78
N THR A 39 -13.81 4.08 -0.14
CA THR A 39 -13.40 3.18 0.94
C THR A 39 -13.52 1.71 0.50
N GLU A 40 -13.48 0.77 1.43
CA GLU A 40 -13.65 -0.68 1.22
C GLU A 40 -15.12 -1.01 0.88
N ILE A 41 -15.60 -0.53 -0.25
CA ILE A 41 -16.92 -0.88 -0.79
C ILE A 41 -16.83 -2.21 -1.57
N SER A 42 -17.97 -2.80 -1.85
CA SER A 42 -18.03 -4.05 -2.61
C SER A 42 -17.22 -3.95 -3.91
N GLY A 43 -16.22 -4.82 -4.05
CA GLY A 43 -15.31 -4.88 -5.19
C GLY A 43 -14.11 -3.93 -5.13
N ALA A 44 -14.00 -3.07 -4.10
CA ALA A 44 -12.83 -2.19 -3.93
C ALA A 44 -11.63 -2.89 -3.27
N ASP A 45 -11.87 -4.05 -2.65
CA ASP A 45 -10.87 -4.82 -1.92
C ASP A 45 -10.40 -4.11 -0.61
N ASP A 46 -9.54 -4.75 0.17
CA ASP A 46 -8.96 -4.26 1.42
C ASP A 46 -7.43 -4.37 1.36
N LEU A 47 -6.75 -3.27 1.63
CA LEU A 47 -5.28 -3.22 1.59
C LEU A 47 -4.62 -4.11 2.66
N ALA A 48 -5.27 -4.35 3.79
CA ALA A 48 -4.73 -5.19 4.86
C ALA A 48 -4.82 -6.69 4.56
N ALA A 49 -5.81 -7.09 3.75
CA ALA A 49 -6.05 -8.48 3.35
C ALA A 49 -6.53 -8.53 1.89
N PRO A 50 -5.66 -8.21 0.91
CA PRO A 50 -6.06 -8.12 -0.48
C PRO A 50 -6.39 -9.50 -1.05
N GLU A 51 -7.59 -9.61 -1.65
CA GLU A 51 -8.11 -10.83 -2.29
C GLU A 51 -8.76 -10.51 -3.66
N GLY A 52 -8.58 -9.30 -4.18
CA GLY A 52 -9.24 -8.81 -5.39
C GLY A 52 -8.37 -7.89 -6.23
N ILE A 53 -8.87 -6.68 -6.50
CA ILE A 53 -8.20 -5.71 -7.40
C ILE A 53 -6.86 -5.21 -6.87
N ILE A 54 -6.67 -5.18 -5.55
CA ILE A 54 -5.40 -4.80 -4.94
C ILE A 54 -4.40 -5.94 -5.13
N GLU A 55 -4.77 -7.19 -4.86
CA GLU A 55 -3.92 -8.36 -5.10
C GLU A 55 -3.52 -8.47 -6.58
N GLU A 56 -4.47 -8.30 -7.52
CA GLU A 56 -4.18 -8.30 -8.95
C GLU A 56 -3.20 -7.16 -9.32
N SER A 57 -3.38 -5.97 -8.74
CA SER A 57 -2.49 -4.83 -8.99
C SER A 57 -1.09 -5.07 -8.43
N GLU A 58 -0.96 -5.67 -7.24
CA GLU A 58 0.33 -6.07 -6.65
C GLU A 58 1.03 -7.14 -7.49
N ALA A 59 0.28 -8.10 -8.05
CA ALA A 59 0.82 -9.09 -8.98
C ALA A 59 1.34 -8.45 -10.26
N ASN A 60 0.61 -7.49 -10.82
CA ASN A 60 1.04 -6.71 -11.99
C ASN A 60 2.31 -5.91 -11.71
N ALA A 61 2.40 -5.28 -10.53
CA ALA A 61 3.61 -4.58 -10.11
C ALA A 61 4.80 -5.55 -9.91
N SER A 62 4.55 -6.72 -9.36
CA SER A 62 5.57 -7.77 -9.21
C SER A 62 6.14 -8.21 -10.56
N ALA A 63 5.27 -8.42 -11.55
CA ALA A 63 5.68 -8.75 -12.91
C ALA A 63 6.47 -7.61 -13.56
N LEU A 64 6.05 -6.36 -13.38
CA LEU A 64 6.71 -5.19 -13.94
C LEU A 64 8.13 -4.99 -13.38
N PHE A 65 8.30 -5.15 -12.07
CA PHE A 65 9.58 -4.95 -11.39
C PHE A 65 10.45 -6.20 -11.31
N GLY A 66 9.96 -7.35 -11.80
CA GLY A 66 10.67 -8.62 -11.69
C GLY A 66 10.88 -9.09 -10.24
N SER A 67 10.02 -8.64 -9.32
CA SER A 67 10.08 -9.03 -7.91
C SER A 67 9.28 -10.30 -7.66
N ARG A 68 9.67 -11.07 -6.62
CA ARG A 68 8.90 -12.25 -6.20
C ARG A 68 7.50 -11.87 -5.72
N ARG A 69 7.40 -10.76 -5.01
CA ARG A 69 6.16 -10.19 -4.50
C ARG A 69 6.32 -8.70 -4.28
N THR A 70 5.31 -7.94 -4.63
CA THR A 70 5.19 -6.51 -4.33
C THR A 70 3.96 -6.30 -3.46
N LEU A 71 4.08 -5.51 -2.41
CA LEU A 71 3.00 -5.15 -1.51
C LEU A 71 2.86 -3.63 -1.48
N TYR A 72 1.64 -3.14 -1.51
CA TYR A 72 1.37 -1.71 -1.40
C TYR A 72 1.35 -1.27 0.06
N SER A 73 1.76 -0.03 0.30
CA SER A 73 1.77 0.59 1.62
C SER A 73 1.17 1.99 1.57
N ALA A 74 0.19 2.24 2.42
CA ALA A 74 -0.36 3.59 2.63
C ALA A 74 0.52 4.48 3.52
N GLY A 75 1.48 3.90 4.26
CA GLY A 75 2.39 4.63 5.15
C GLY A 75 3.65 5.18 4.48
N GLY A 76 3.72 5.11 3.14
CA GLY A 76 4.83 5.59 2.33
C GLY A 76 6.14 4.85 2.57
N SER A 77 7.24 5.40 2.04
CA SER A 77 8.57 4.81 2.13
C SER A 77 9.06 4.60 3.57
N SER A 78 8.64 5.44 4.51
CA SER A 78 9.01 5.28 5.92
C SER A 78 8.46 3.98 6.52
N GLN A 79 7.24 3.60 6.18
CA GLN A 79 6.68 2.32 6.61
C GLN A 79 7.39 1.16 5.92
N CYS A 80 7.70 1.28 4.64
CA CYS A 80 8.43 0.25 3.90
C CYS A 80 9.83 0.01 4.49
N VAL A 81 10.56 1.07 4.86
CA VAL A 81 11.87 0.96 5.52
C VAL A 81 11.76 0.23 6.86
N LYS A 82 10.74 0.56 7.66
CA LYS A 82 10.49 -0.14 8.93
C LYS A 82 10.17 -1.62 8.71
N ALA A 83 9.31 -1.92 7.75
CA ALA A 83 8.98 -3.30 7.40
C ALA A 83 10.20 -4.10 6.94
N MET A 84 11.08 -3.51 6.10
CA MET A 84 12.31 -4.15 5.65
C MET A 84 13.24 -4.52 6.80
N VAL A 85 13.49 -3.61 7.73
CA VAL A 85 14.34 -3.87 8.90
C VAL A 85 13.71 -4.94 9.78
N HIS A 86 12.42 -4.85 10.05
CA HIS A 86 11.70 -5.83 10.86
C HIS A 86 11.75 -7.24 10.23
N LEU A 87 11.49 -7.36 8.93
CA LEU A 87 11.58 -8.63 8.22
C LEU A 87 12.99 -9.22 8.26
N ALA A 88 14.03 -8.39 8.10
CA ALA A 88 15.41 -8.85 8.22
C ALA A 88 15.71 -9.40 9.62
N LEU A 89 15.21 -8.76 10.66
CA LEU A 89 15.35 -9.20 12.05
C LEU A 89 14.59 -10.50 12.33
N LEU A 90 13.38 -10.66 11.79
CA LEU A 90 12.59 -11.88 11.91
C LEU A 90 13.26 -13.09 11.25
N HIS A 91 13.98 -12.88 10.17
CA HIS A 91 14.65 -13.95 9.40
C HIS A 91 16.12 -14.18 9.81
N ARG A 92 16.59 -13.54 10.89
CA ARG A 92 17.95 -13.78 11.37
C ARG A 92 18.11 -15.21 11.92
N PRO A 93 19.33 -15.78 11.90
CA PRO A 93 19.58 -17.06 12.55
C PRO A 93 19.27 -17.00 14.06
N ALA A 94 18.67 -18.07 14.57
CA ALA A 94 18.35 -18.16 15.98
C ALA A 94 19.61 -18.03 16.86
N GLY A 95 19.50 -17.32 17.99
CA GLY A 95 20.62 -17.13 18.92
C GLY A 95 21.67 -16.12 18.52
N THR A 96 21.47 -15.41 17.40
CA THR A 96 22.39 -14.32 17.00
C THR A 96 21.91 -12.96 17.49
N GLU A 97 22.84 -12.16 18.01
CA GLU A 97 22.57 -10.74 18.28
C GLU A 97 22.47 -9.97 16.95
N PRO A 98 21.42 -9.16 16.75
CA PRO A 98 21.26 -8.39 15.52
C PRO A 98 22.28 -7.27 15.45
N VAL A 99 23.06 -7.25 14.37
CA VAL A 99 23.98 -6.14 14.05
C VAL A 99 23.58 -5.57 12.71
N ILE A 100 23.30 -4.27 12.66
CA ILE A 100 22.91 -3.57 11.45
C ILE A 100 23.99 -2.56 11.08
N LEU A 101 24.60 -2.73 9.91
CA LEU A 101 25.55 -1.77 9.35
C LEU A 101 24.81 -0.79 8.44
N ALA A 102 24.96 0.51 8.68
CA ALA A 102 24.32 1.55 7.91
C ALA A 102 25.26 2.71 7.60
N GLY A 103 25.01 3.36 6.47
CA GLY A 103 25.68 4.64 6.16
C GLY A 103 25.25 5.74 7.14
N ARG A 104 26.16 6.61 7.49
CA ARG A 104 25.91 7.74 8.43
C ARG A 104 24.82 8.70 7.95
N ASN A 105 24.59 8.76 6.64
CA ASN A 105 23.58 9.60 5.99
C ASN A 105 22.22 8.90 5.81
N ALA A 106 21.98 7.80 6.53
CA ALA A 106 20.70 7.10 6.47
C ALA A 106 19.55 8.00 6.93
N HIS A 107 18.41 7.92 6.25
CA HIS A 107 17.21 8.68 6.60
C HIS A 107 16.71 8.30 8.01
N LYS A 108 16.11 9.26 8.72
CA LYS A 108 15.58 9.06 10.09
C LYS A 108 14.61 7.86 10.23
N ALA A 109 13.88 7.51 9.17
CA ALA A 109 13.00 6.34 9.18
C ALA A 109 13.74 5.03 9.45
N PHE A 110 15.01 4.92 9.00
CA PHE A 110 15.88 3.78 9.29
C PHE A 110 16.25 3.72 10.78
N LEU A 111 16.63 4.84 11.38
CA LEU A 111 16.92 4.91 12.81
C LEU A 111 15.69 4.57 13.66
N HIS A 112 14.51 5.06 13.25
CA HIS A 112 13.25 4.70 13.89
C HIS A 112 12.92 3.20 13.73
N ALA A 113 13.28 2.59 12.60
CA ALA A 113 13.09 1.17 12.39
C ALA A 113 13.97 0.31 13.29
N CYS A 114 15.19 0.76 13.61
CA CYS A 114 16.09 0.08 14.54
C CYS A 114 15.67 0.22 16.01
N ALA A 115 14.80 1.18 16.33
CA ALA A 115 14.30 1.42 17.69
C ALA A 115 12.99 0.67 18.01
N LEU A 116 12.38 0.00 17.03
CA LEU A 116 11.17 -0.82 17.16
C LEU A 116 11.49 -2.28 17.47
#